data_89a42f5b4c4e82a2f8438b7bdafbbf04
#
_entry.id   89a42f5b4c4e82a2f8438b7bdafbbf04
#
_cell.length_a   1.000
_cell.length_b   1.000
_cell.length_c   1.000
_cell.angle_alpha   90.00
_cell.angle_beta   90.00
_cell.angle_gamma   90.00
#
_symmetry.space_group_name_H-M   'P 1'
#
loop_
_entity.id
_entity.type
_entity.pdbx_description
1 polymer ?
#
loop_
_entity_poly.entity_id
_entity_poly.type
_entity_poly.pdbx_seq_one_letter_code
_entity_poly.pdbx_strand_id
1 'polypeptide(L)'
;MVRTIFKAKTALVNRAAKPASASAASAYGRDLDNWPHSWMGLEKDLPPGEALVVCFRPFIEHLAASSLSPKTIRRHVDNLWLLGGEIIRDLNYTPALRKVPAEKLIRDAVGADGGPLIYNGSEEEQRSLDSTCRKLHRFLNQPQR
;
A
#
# COMPACT_ATOMS: atom_id res chain seq x y z
N MET A 1 18.90 6.45 1.58
CA MET A 1 17.62 6.36 0.93
C MET A 1 17.53 7.27 -0.22
N VAL A 2 16.98 6.79 -1.26
CA VAL A 2 16.93 7.53 -2.50
C VAL A 2 15.60 8.16 -2.82
N ARG A 3 14.76 8.30 -1.83
CA ARG A 3 13.42 8.74 -2.13
C ARG A 3 13.29 10.14 -2.67
N THR A 4 14.18 11.03 -2.30
CA THR A 4 14.05 12.39 -2.77
C THR A 4 14.13 12.54 -4.27
N ILE A 5 14.95 11.73 -4.90
CA ILE A 5 15.14 11.81 -6.35
C ILE A 5 13.87 11.47 -7.10
N PHE A 6 13.23 10.42 -6.66
CA PHE A 6 12.02 9.99 -7.35
C PHE A 6 10.86 10.88 -7.11
N LYS A 7 10.84 11.51 -5.99
CA LYS A 7 9.77 12.38 -5.66
C LYS A 7 9.62 13.51 -6.64
N ALA A 8 10.71 14.14 -7.03
CA ALA A 8 10.66 15.23 -7.96
C ALA A 8 10.10 14.78 -9.29
N LYS A 9 10.56 13.66 -9.78
CA LYS A 9 10.14 13.15 -11.06
C LYS A 9 8.67 12.79 -11.04
N THR A 10 8.26 12.14 -10.01
CA THR A 10 6.88 11.72 -9.88
C THR A 10 5.94 12.88 -9.83
N ALA A 11 6.33 13.92 -9.12
CA ALA A 11 5.47 15.08 -9.00
C ALA A 11 5.18 15.71 -10.34
N LEU A 12 6.16 15.74 -11.22
CA LEU A 12 5.96 16.30 -12.54
C LEU A 12 4.94 15.50 -13.33
N VAL A 13 5.07 14.20 -13.31
CA VAL A 13 4.17 13.35 -14.05
C VAL A 13 2.77 13.46 -13.51
N ASN A 14 2.64 13.41 -12.21
CA ASN A 14 1.32 13.41 -11.61
C ASN A 14 0.53 14.67 -11.85
N ARG A 15 1.21 15.77 -11.86
CA ARG A 15 0.52 17.03 -12.02
C ARG A 15 -0.18 17.12 -13.35
N ALA A 16 0.38 16.52 -14.36
CA ALA A 16 -0.16 16.63 -15.69
C ALA A 16 -1.52 15.97 -15.83
N ALA A 17 -1.80 14.98 -15.02
CA ALA A 17 -2.98 14.17 -15.24
C ALA A 17 -3.94 14.15 -14.08
N LYS A 18 -4.15 15.21 -13.42
CA LYS A 18 -4.72 15.20 -12.10
C LYS A 18 -6.22 15.22 -11.95
N PRO A 19 -6.94 14.13 -11.82
CA PRO A 19 -8.35 14.17 -11.45
C PRO A 19 -8.50 14.40 -9.95
N ALA A 20 -9.70 14.76 -9.56
CA ALA A 20 -9.98 15.07 -8.17
C ALA A 20 -9.68 13.92 -7.23
N SER A 21 -10.02 12.70 -7.63
CA SER A 21 -9.79 11.55 -6.78
C SER A 21 -8.31 11.31 -6.55
N ALA A 22 -7.49 11.56 -7.56
CA ALA A 22 -6.06 11.42 -7.40
C ALA A 22 -5.51 12.45 -6.42
N SER A 23 -6.09 13.66 -6.41
CA SER A 23 -5.70 14.67 -5.45
C SER A 23 -6.03 14.26 -4.04
N ALA A 24 -7.21 13.68 -3.83
CA ALA A 24 -7.60 13.23 -2.51
C ALA A 24 -6.66 12.15 -2.00
N ALA A 25 -6.32 11.20 -2.86
CA ALA A 25 -5.40 10.14 -2.47
C ALA A 25 -4.03 10.72 -2.14
N SER A 26 -3.59 11.71 -2.92
CA SER A 26 -2.28 12.33 -2.71
C SER A 26 -2.20 13.06 -1.38
N ALA A 27 -3.33 13.55 -0.87
CA ALA A 27 -3.33 14.25 0.40
C ALA A 27 -2.88 13.34 1.54
N TYR A 28 -3.13 12.04 1.42
CA TYR A 28 -2.78 11.10 2.48
C TYR A 28 -1.60 10.22 2.11
N GLY A 29 -1.33 10.03 0.82
CA GLY A 29 -0.23 9.19 0.37
C GLY A 29 0.75 9.97 -0.45
N ARG A 30 1.34 11.01 0.14
CA ARG A 30 2.25 11.86 -0.58
C ARG A 30 3.43 11.16 -1.17
N ASP A 31 3.95 10.18 -0.46
CA ASP A 31 5.11 9.44 -0.91
C ASP A 31 4.75 8.17 -1.64
N LEU A 32 3.49 8.03 -2.01
CA LEU A 32 2.99 6.80 -2.60
C LEU A 32 3.82 6.35 -3.80
N ASP A 33 4.17 7.29 -4.66
CA ASP A 33 4.94 6.95 -5.85
C ASP A 33 6.37 6.56 -5.53
N ASN A 34 6.83 6.87 -4.33
CA ASN A 34 8.17 6.50 -3.89
C ASN A 34 8.18 5.20 -3.08
N TRP A 35 7.01 4.69 -2.73
CA TRP A 35 6.94 3.47 -1.94
C TRP A 35 7.71 2.30 -2.55
N PRO A 36 7.60 2.04 -3.87
CA PRO A 36 8.33 0.91 -4.43
C PRO A 36 9.83 0.97 -4.15
N HIS A 37 10.40 2.16 -4.20
CA HIS A 37 11.83 2.29 -3.92
C HIS A 37 12.14 2.12 -2.44
N SER A 38 11.22 2.54 -1.57
CA SER A 38 11.43 2.40 -0.14
C SER A 38 11.38 0.94 0.30
N TRP A 39 10.69 0.10 -0.44
CA TRP A 39 10.59 -1.33 -0.14
C TRP A 39 11.72 -2.14 -0.77
N MET A 40 12.42 -1.57 -1.72
CA MET A 40 13.31 -2.31 -2.57
C MET A 40 14.55 -2.81 -1.85
N GLY A 41 14.76 -4.11 -1.89
CA GLY A 41 16.01 -4.70 -1.48
C GLY A 41 16.83 -5.06 -2.70
N LEU A 42 16.15 -5.41 -3.78
CA LEU A 42 16.77 -5.75 -5.06
C LEU A 42 16.07 -4.97 -6.13
N GLU A 43 16.77 -4.72 -7.23
CA GLU A 43 16.19 -3.98 -8.33
C GLU A 43 14.91 -4.62 -8.86
N LYS A 44 14.86 -5.94 -8.85
CA LYS A 44 13.69 -6.65 -9.35
C LYS A 44 12.48 -6.53 -8.43
N ASP A 45 12.63 -5.86 -7.29
CA ASP A 45 11.49 -5.58 -6.42
C ASP A 45 10.67 -4.39 -6.92
N LEU A 46 11.22 -3.59 -7.83
CA LEU A 46 10.51 -2.40 -8.28
C LEU A 46 9.20 -2.69 -9.01
N PRO A 47 9.19 -3.55 -10.04
CA PRO A 47 7.92 -3.79 -10.73
C PRO A 47 6.81 -4.31 -9.82
N PRO A 48 7.05 -5.31 -8.95
CA PRO A 48 5.99 -5.73 -8.06
C PRO A 48 5.60 -4.63 -7.07
N GLY A 49 6.55 -3.82 -6.63
CA GLY A 49 6.21 -2.70 -5.76
C GLY A 49 5.31 -1.70 -6.44
N GLU A 50 5.59 -1.39 -7.69
CA GLU A 50 4.75 -0.48 -8.46
C GLU A 50 3.36 -1.05 -8.65
N ALA A 51 3.26 -2.34 -8.89
CA ALA A 51 1.97 -2.99 -9.05
C ALA A 51 1.16 -2.95 -7.75
N LEU A 52 1.83 -3.12 -6.61
CA LEU A 52 1.16 -3.01 -5.32
C LEU A 52 0.57 -1.62 -5.12
N VAL A 53 1.32 -0.59 -5.46
CA VAL A 53 0.84 0.78 -5.33
C VAL A 53 -0.41 1.01 -6.17
N VAL A 54 -0.40 0.50 -7.40
CA VAL A 54 -1.58 0.61 -8.26
C VAL A 54 -2.79 -0.04 -7.59
N CYS A 55 -2.59 -1.19 -6.96
CA CYS A 55 -3.69 -1.89 -6.30
C CYS A 55 -4.16 -1.20 -5.02
N PHE A 56 -3.26 -0.52 -4.31
CA PHE A 56 -3.65 0.17 -3.08
C PHE A 56 -4.38 1.49 -3.33
N ARG A 57 -4.15 2.10 -4.47
CA ARG A 57 -4.68 3.44 -4.73
C ARG A 57 -6.20 3.54 -4.61
N PRO A 58 -6.98 2.60 -5.16
CA PRO A 58 -8.44 2.69 -5.00
C PRO A 58 -8.88 2.65 -3.53
N PHE A 59 -8.18 1.88 -2.70
CA PHE A 59 -8.54 1.81 -1.29
C PHE A 59 -8.20 3.13 -0.60
N ILE A 60 -7.08 3.74 -0.94
CA ILE A 60 -6.73 5.04 -0.37
C ILE A 60 -7.76 6.08 -0.77
N GLU A 61 -8.22 6.05 -2.02
CA GLU A 61 -9.27 6.95 -2.45
C GLU A 61 -10.56 6.71 -1.70
N HIS A 62 -10.88 5.45 -1.47
CA HIS A 62 -12.06 5.08 -0.68
C HIS A 62 -11.96 5.64 0.74
N LEU A 63 -10.80 5.53 1.36
CA LEU A 63 -10.59 6.06 2.70
C LEU A 63 -10.72 7.59 2.69
N ALA A 64 -10.14 8.23 1.69
CA ALA A 64 -10.16 9.68 1.62
C ALA A 64 -11.58 10.23 1.47
N ALA A 65 -12.46 9.44 0.86
CA ALA A 65 -13.86 9.83 0.67
C ALA A 65 -14.75 9.44 1.84
N SER A 66 -14.21 8.74 2.84
CA SER A 66 -15.00 8.26 3.96
C SER A 66 -15.15 9.34 5.02
N SER A 67 -15.93 9.02 6.04
CA SER A 67 -16.13 9.94 7.17
C SER A 67 -15.06 9.80 8.25
N LEU A 68 -14.05 8.96 8.03
CA LEU A 68 -12.98 8.80 8.99
C LEU A 68 -12.17 10.09 9.13
N SER A 69 -11.62 10.30 10.33
CA SER A 69 -10.80 11.48 10.55
C SER A 69 -9.52 11.41 9.74
N PRO A 70 -8.93 12.56 9.41
CA PRO A 70 -7.64 12.55 8.69
C PRO A 70 -6.56 11.77 9.42
N LYS A 71 -6.56 11.83 10.74
CA LYS A 71 -5.57 11.10 11.51
C LYS A 71 -5.73 9.59 11.33
N THR A 72 -6.97 9.12 11.35
CA THR A 72 -7.26 7.71 11.17
C THR A 72 -6.91 7.26 9.75
N ILE A 73 -7.24 8.08 8.76
CA ILE A 73 -6.93 7.76 7.39
C ILE A 73 -5.42 7.64 7.21
N ARG A 74 -4.66 8.58 7.77
CA ARG A 74 -3.20 8.52 7.67
C ARG A 74 -2.65 7.25 8.31
N ARG A 75 -3.24 6.84 9.43
CA ARG A 75 -2.80 5.61 10.10
C ARG A 75 -3.00 4.40 9.19
N HIS A 76 -4.15 4.35 8.52
CA HIS A 76 -4.40 3.24 7.59
C HIS A 76 -3.45 3.29 6.40
N VAL A 77 -3.18 4.47 5.89
CA VAL A 77 -2.25 4.60 4.77
C VAL A 77 -0.84 4.16 5.17
N ASP A 78 -0.41 4.56 6.37
CA ASP A 78 0.89 4.12 6.87
C ASP A 78 0.93 2.61 7.00
N ASN A 79 -0.17 1.99 7.40
CA ASN A 79 -0.23 0.54 7.53
C ASN A 79 -0.22 -0.14 6.16
N LEU A 80 -0.72 0.50 5.12
CA LEU A 80 -0.60 -0.05 3.77
C LEU A 80 0.87 -0.09 3.35
N TRP A 81 1.63 0.91 3.74
CA TRP A 81 3.06 0.90 3.46
C TRP A 81 3.73 -0.29 4.15
N LEU A 82 3.36 -0.55 5.42
CA LEU A 82 3.87 -1.71 6.12
C LEU A 82 3.49 -3.00 5.41
N LEU A 83 2.23 -3.10 5.01
CA LEU A 83 1.75 -4.30 4.33
C LEU A 83 2.53 -4.55 3.04
N GLY A 84 2.72 -3.51 2.25
CA GLY A 84 3.48 -3.65 1.01
C GLY A 84 4.90 -4.11 1.28
N GLY A 85 5.52 -3.57 2.32
CA GLY A 85 6.86 -3.98 2.70
C GLY A 85 6.95 -5.44 3.07
N GLU A 86 5.94 -5.94 3.80
CA GLU A 86 5.93 -7.34 4.16
C GLU A 86 5.73 -8.23 2.94
N ILE A 87 4.91 -7.80 1.99
CA ILE A 87 4.71 -8.57 0.77
C ILE A 87 6.01 -8.63 -0.04
N ILE A 88 6.67 -7.50 -0.23
CA ILE A 88 7.93 -7.48 -0.98
C ILE A 88 8.97 -8.37 -0.29
N ARG A 89 9.00 -8.33 1.04
CA ARG A 89 9.90 -9.17 1.79
C ARG A 89 9.65 -10.65 1.51
N ASP A 90 8.37 -11.04 1.45
CA ASP A 90 8.02 -12.42 1.15
C ASP A 90 8.50 -12.84 -0.23
N LEU A 91 8.49 -11.93 -1.20
CA LEU A 91 8.97 -12.24 -2.54
C LEU A 91 10.46 -12.59 -2.53
N ASN A 92 11.20 -11.99 -1.61
CA ASN A 92 12.62 -12.26 -1.49
C ASN A 92 12.89 -13.58 -0.79
N TYR A 93 12.01 -14.00 0.10
CA TYR A 93 12.15 -15.30 0.76
C TYR A 93 11.59 -16.44 -0.06
N THR A 94 10.57 -16.16 -0.87
CA THR A 94 9.90 -17.19 -1.66
C THR A 94 9.77 -16.69 -3.09
N PRO A 95 10.85 -16.84 -3.88
CA PRO A 95 10.89 -16.24 -5.22
C PRO A 95 9.76 -16.67 -6.16
N ALA A 96 9.17 -17.83 -5.93
CA ALA A 96 8.05 -18.26 -6.78
C ALA A 96 6.88 -17.29 -6.71
N LEU A 97 6.77 -16.53 -5.61
CA LEU A 97 5.70 -15.56 -5.48
C LEU A 97 5.82 -14.41 -6.46
N ARG A 98 6.99 -14.23 -7.06
CA ARG A 98 7.18 -13.14 -8.02
C ARG A 98 6.33 -13.31 -9.27
N LYS A 99 5.84 -14.50 -9.50
CA LYS A 99 4.96 -14.76 -10.65
C LYS A 99 3.50 -14.51 -10.33
N VAL A 100 3.18 -14.25 -9.07
CA VAL A 100 1.81 -14.05 -8.65
C VAL A 100 1.44 -12.58 -8.84
N PRO A 101 0.27 -12.28 -9.43
CA PRO A 101 -0.14 -10.90 -9.61
C PRO A 101 -0.28 -10.16 -8.29
N ALA A 102 0.00 -8.86 -8.30
CA ALA A 102 -0.04 -8.06 -7.08
C ALA A 102 -1.37 -8.15 -6.38
N GLU A 103 -2.47 -8.11 -7.13
CA GLU A 103 -3.79 -8.18 -6.51
C GLU A 103 -3.96 -9.46 -5.70
N LYS A 104 -3.49 -10.58 -6.24
CA LYS A 104 -3.61 -11.83 -5.52
C LYS A 104 -2.69 -11.87 -4.31
N LEU A 105 -1.50 -11.29 -4.43
CA LEU A 105 -0.60 -11.21 -3.29
C LEU A 105 -1.26 -10.45 -2.14
N ILE A 106 -1.94 -9.36 -2.45
CA ILE A 106 -2.63 -8.61 -1.42
C ILE A 106 -3.79 -9.40 -0.85
N ARG A 107 -4.61 -10.02 -1.71
CA ARG A 107 -5.74 -10.80 -1.24
C ARG A 107 -5.33 -11.96 -0.37
N ASP A 108 -4.19 -12.57 -0.69
CA ASP A 108 -3.70 -13.69 0.11
C ASP A 108 -3.10 -13.22 1.44
N ALA A 109 -2.64 -11.97 1.51
CA ALA A 109 -2.01 -11.45 2.71
C ALA A 109 -3.02 -10.95 3.74
N VAL A 110 -4.23 -10.56 3.31
CA VAL A 110 -5.21 -9.99 4.23
C VAL A 110 -6.41 -10.91 4.38
N GLY A 111 -7.05 -10.85 5.53
CA GLY A 111 -8.23 -11.68 5.78
C GLY A 111 -9.14 -11.02 6.78
N ALA A 112 -10.21 -11.76 7.12
CA ALA A 112 -11.18 -11.27 8.08
C ALA A 112 -10.57 -11.04 9.46
N ASP A 113 -9.45 -11.71 9.75
CA ASP A 113 -8.80 -11.61 11.05
C ASP A 113 -7.67 -10.61 11.09
N GLY A 114 -7.18 -10.15 9.95
CA GLY A 114 -6.08 -9.20 9.94
C GLY A 114 -5.11 -9.46 8.80
N GLY A 115 -3.83 -9.19 9.02
CA GLY A 115 -2.81 -9.29 8.00
C GLY A 115 -1.59 -10.07 8.47
N PRO A 116 -0.46 -9.91 7.78
CA PRO A 116 0.74 -10.66 8.12
C PRO A 116 1.35 -10.18 9.42
N LEU A 117 2.18 -11.03 10.00
CA LEU A 117 2.94 -10.64 11.19
C LEU A 117 4.00 -9.62 10.80
N ILE A 118 4.12 -8.59 11.60
CA ILE A 118 5.14 -7.57 11.38
C ILE A 118 6.45 -8.07 11.99
N TYR A 119 7.49 -8.04 11.16
CA TYR A 119 8.80 -8.41 11.64
C TYR A 119 9.27 -7.35 12.65
N ASN A 120 9.57 -7.79 13.85
CA ASN A 120 10.02 -6.92 14.94
C ASN A 120 9.01 -5.84 15.33
N GLY A 121 7.72 -6.07 15.07
CA GLY A 121 6.71 -5.12 15.46
C GLY A 121 6.21 -5.38 16.87
N SER A 122 5.65 -4.35 17.51
CA SER A 122 5.01 -4.48 18.79
C SER A 122 3.61 -5.03 18.63
N GLU A 123 2.99 -5.46 19.73
CA GLU A 123 1.61 -5.92 19.69
C GLU A 123 0.68 -4.81 19.23
N GLU A 124 0.97 -3.60 19.65
CA GLU A 124 0.15 -2.46 19.27
C GLU A 124 0.23 -2.19 17.78
N GLU A 125 1.42 -2.25 17.24
CA GLU A 125 1.61 -2.08 15.79
C GLU A 125 0.90 -3.19 15.03
N GLN A 126 0.96 -4.41 15.54
CA GLN A 126 0.30 -5.52 14.90
C GLN A 126 -1.21 -5.34 14.90
N ARG A 127 -1.77 -4.90 16.02
CA ARG A 127 -3.21 -4.67 16.09
C ARG A 127 -3.63 -3.57 15.11
N SER A 128 -2.81 -2.54 14.98
CA SER A 128 -3.11 -1.45 14.06
C SER A 128 -3.10 -1.96 12.63
N LEU A 129 -2.08 -2.71 12.26
CA LEU A 129 -2.00 -3.28 10.91
C LEU A 129 -3.18 -4.21 10.65
N ASP A 130 -3.51 -5.05 11.62
CA ASP A 130 -4.62 -5.99 11.46
C ASP A 130 -5.93 -5.24 11.22
N SER A 131 -6.12 -4.12 11.88
CA SER A 131 -7.31 -3.31 11.69
C SER A 131 -7.40 -2.81 10.24
N THR A 132 -6.30 -2.32 9.72
CA THR A 132 -6.25 -1.86 8.33
C THR A 132 -6.49 -3.01 7.37
N CYS A 133 -5.88 -4.15 7.63
CA CYS A 133 -6.01 -5.30 6.74
C CYS A 133 -7.42 -5.86 6.74
N ARG A 134 -8.11 -5.85 7.88
CA ARG A 134 -9.51 -6.26 7.92
C ARG A 134 -10.36 -5.33 7.07
N LYS A 135 -10.09 -4.02 7.15
CA LYS A 135 -10.83 -3.04 6.38
C LYS A 135 -10.56 -3.20 4.89
N LEU A 136 -9.31 -3.42 4.54
CA LEU A 136 -8.93 -3.67 3.14
C LEU A 136 -9.59 -4.95 2.63
N HIS A 137 -9.60 -5.99 3.45
CA HIS A 137 -10.23 -7.25 3.08
C HIS A 137 -11.70 -7.03 2.73
N ARG A 138 -12.41 -6.28 3.56
CA ARG A 138 -13.81 -5.97 3.29
C ARG A 138 -13.98 -5.17 2.01
N PHE A 139 -13.09 -4.21 1.78
CA PHE A 139 -13.14 -3.39 0.58
C PHE A 139 -12.96 -4.24 -0.68
N LEU A 140 -11.99 -5.14 -0.66
CA LEU A 140 -11.70 -5.99 -1.80
C LEU A 140 -12.81 -6.98 -2.09
N ASN A 141 -13.61 -7.31 -1.11
CA ASN A 141 -14.68 -8.29 -1.26
C ASN A 141 -16.06 -7.68 -1.40
N GLN A 142 -16.14 -6.36 -1.49
CA GLN A 142 -17.41 -5.72 -1.73
C GLN A 142 -17.84 -5.95 -3.17
N PRO A 143 -19.16 -6.09 -3.39
CA PRO A 143 -19.65 -6.19 -4.76
C PRO A 143 -19.33 -4.93 -5.53
N GLN A 144 -18.93 -5.09 -6.77
CA GLN A 144 -18.65 -3.96 -7.63
C GLN A 144 -19.93 -3.42 -8.22
N ARG A 145 -19.96 -2.10 -8.46
CA ARG A 145 -21.16 -1.48 -8.97
C ARG A 145 -21.02 -1.08 -10.39
#